data_d268d7b0f82d91506335ac967ba3e785
#
_entry.id   d268d7b0f82d91506335ac967ba3e785
#
_cell.length_a   1.000
_cell.length_b   1.000
_cell.length_c   1.000
_cell.angle_alpha   90.00
_cell.angle_beta   90.00
_cell.angle_gamma   90.00
#
_symmetry.space_group_name_H-M   'P 1'
#
loop_
_entity.id
_entity.type
_entity.pdbx_description
1 polymer ?
#
loop_
_entity_poly.entity_id
_entity_poly.type
_entity_poly.pdbx_seq_one_letter_code
_entity_poly.pdbx_strand_id
1 'polypeptide(L)'
;MWCEPHTYQALEIDKILRILAARCRSPLGQETLHKLTPAGDGTALARRVGRFRAYLQARDRQGEYPWDGRLRPLSPLAEEARRAGWLTGEELVTVRIALLLAKRLRQRLRTDGETWPELKDLARTFHDWDEEVAALEVLDEDGRFYDHASPELKRIRQKQFTVRDAIKRRYQQLFQDSGTASMLQERVLSLRNGRFCVLVRMDAA
;
A
#
# COMPACT_ATOMS: atom_id res chain seq x y z
N MET A 1 -1.19 9.37 -29.69
CA MET A 1 -2.49 10.05 -29.92
C MET A 1 -3.21 9.26 -31.02
N TRP A 2 -4.49 8.91 -30.87
CA TRP A 2 -5.23 7.96 -31.73
C TRP A 2 -6.08 8.66 -32.82
N CYS A 3 -6.13 9.97 -32.82
CA CYS A 3 -6.71 10.78 -33.88
C CYS A 3 -5.80 12.00 -34.12
N GLU A 4 -6.07 12.75 -35.20
CA GLU A 4 -5.33 13.96 -35.48
C GLU A 4 -5.50 14.98 -34.34
N PRO A 5 -4.43 15.77 -34.01
CA PRO A 5 -4.49 16.74 -32.93
C PRO A 5 -5.65 17.72 -33.04
N HIS A 6 -5.97 18.16 -34.24
CA HIS A 6 -7.09 19.06 -34.50
C HIS A 6 -8.45 18.40 -34.12
N THR A 7 -8.67 17.16 -34.52
CA THR A 7 -9.89 16.41 -34.19
C THR A 7 -10.01 16.20 -32.67
N TYR A 8 -8.89 15.89 -32.00
CA TYR A 8 -8.84 15.70 -30.56
C TYR A 8 -9.25 16.97 -29.81
N GLN A 9 -8.73 18.14 -30.25
CA GLN A 9 -9.09 19.43 -29.70
C GLN A 9 -10.53 19.85 -30.01
N ALA A 10 -10.98 19.66 -31.24
CA ALA A 10 -12.35 20.02 -31.67
C ALA A 10 -13.42 19.22 -30.90
N LEU A 11 -13.12 17.97 -30.52
CA LEU A 11 -13.99 17.13 -29.70
C LEU A 11 -13.83 17.35 -28.18
N GLU A 12 -12.98 18.27 -27.77
CA GLU A 12 -12.68 18.55 -26.35
C GLU A 12 -12.40 17.29 -25.50
N ILE A 13 -11.72 16.28 -26.06
CA ILE A 13 -11.49 14.98 -25.42
C ILE A 13 -10.79 15.13 -24.08
N ASP A 14 -9.81 16.03 -23.97
CA ASP A 14 -9.13 16.32 -22.70
C ASP A 14 -10.08 16.78 -21.60
N LYS A 15 -11.09 17.55 -21.95
CA LYS A 15 -12.11 18.03 -21.01
C LYS A 15 -12.98 16.87 -20.52
N ILE A 16 -13.38 16.01 -21.43
CA ILE A 16 -14.13 14.80 -21.10
C ILE A 16 -13.30 13.88 -20.18
N LEU A 17 -12.05 13.63 -20.53
CA LEU A 17 -11.16 12.79 -19.72
C LEU A 17 -10.91 13.39 -18.32
N ARG A 18 -10.75 14.69 -18.19
CA ARG A 18 -10.64 15.36 -16.88
C ARG A 18 -11.90 15.21 -16.04
N ILE A 19 -13.08 15.35 -16.62
CA ILE A 19 -14.37 15.15 -15.91
C ILE A 19 -14.48 13.70 -15.42
N LEU A 20 -14.10 12.74 -16.26
CA LEU A 20 -14.10 11.32 -15.89
C LEU A 20 -13.04 11.01 -14.82
N ALA A 21 -11.82 11.57 -14.96
CA ALA A 21 -10.75 11.39 -14.00
C ALA A 21 -11.11 11.87 -12.58
N ALA A 22 -11.85 12.98 -12.49
CA ALA A 22 -12.34 13.50 -11.21
C ALA A 22 -13.34 12.54 -10.50
N ARG A 23 -13.91 11.58 -11.22
CA ARG A 23 -14.81 10.54 -10.68
C ARG A 23 -14.10 9.22 -10.37
N CYS A 24 -12.84 9.09 -10.74
CA CYS A 24 -12.06 7.89 -10.43
C CYS A 24 -11.78 7.81 -8.93
N ARG A 25 -11.95 6.61 -8.37
CA ARG A 25 -11.76 6.34 -6.93
C ARG A 25 -10.31 6.03 -6.55
N SER A 26 -9.41 5.88 -7.52
CA SER A 26 -8.00 5.59 -7.28
C SER A 26 -7.09 6.25 -8.30
N PRO A 27 -5.82 6.54 -7.95
CA PRO A 27 -4.82 7.04 -8.90
C PRO A 27 -4.59 6.09 -10.09
N LEU A 28 -4.63 4.78 -9.86
CA LEU A 28 -4.53 3.79 -10.94
C LEU A 28 -5.69 3.93 -11.94
N GLY A 29 -6.91 4.17 -11.45
CA GLY A 29 -8.07 4.42 -12.31
C GLY A 29 -7.90 5.68 -13.17
N GLN A 30 -7.36 6.76 -12.60
CA GLN A 30 -7.06 7.99 -13.31
C GLN A 30 -6.00 7.76 -14.40
N GLU A 31 -4.91 7.09 -14.08
CA GLU A 31 -3.86 6.74 -15.04
C GLU A 31 -4.39 5.87 -16.19
N THR A 32 -5.19 4.87 -15.86
CA THR A 32 -5.81 3.97 -16.85
C THR A 32 -6.73 4.73 -17.80
N LEU A 33 -7.47 5.71 -17.28
CA LEU A 33 -8.35 6.56 -18.07
C LEU A 33 -7.57 7.38 -19.12
N HIS A 34 -6.43 7.93 -18.75
CA HIS A 34 -5.58 8.67 -19.67
C HIS A 34 -4.95 7.80 -20.78
N LYS A 35 -4.87 6.48 -20.55
CA LYS A 35 -4.38 5.50 -21.52
C LYS A 35 -5.50 4.92 -22.39
N LEU A 36 -6.77 5.34 -22.19
CA LEU A 36 -7.88 4.86 -23.00
C LEU A 36 -7.70 5.25 -24.45
N THR A 37 -7.89 4.26 -25.32
CA THR A 37 -7.91 4.42 -26.78
C THR A 37 -9.21 3.88 -27.32
N PRO A 38 -9.70 4.37 -28.48
CA PRO A 38 -10.85 3.77 -29.15
C PRO A 38 -10.64 2.28 -29.39
N ALA A 39 -11.75 1.55 -29.44
CA ALA A 39 -11.71 0.15 -29.86
C ALA A 39 -11.29 0.09 -31.34
N GLY A 40 -10.41 -0.85 -31.68
CA GLY A 40 -9.88 -0.98 -33.04
C GLY A 40 -10.92 -1.48 -34.04
N ASP A 41 -11.98 -2.17 -33.59
CA ASP A 41 -13.05 -2.69 -34.40
C ASP A 41 -14.37 -2.80 -33.63
N GLY A 42 -15.46 -3.06 -34.33
CA GLY A 42 -16.82 -3.19 -33.76
C GLY A 42 -16.96 -4.36 -32.78
N THR A 43 -16.21 -5.45 -32.97
CA THR A 43 -16.22 -6.61 -32.08
C THR A 43 -15.57 -6.29 -30.73
N ALA A 44 -14.42 -5.62 -30.77
CA ALA A 44 -13.75 -5.15 -29.56
C ALA A 44 -14.61 -4.12 -28.80
N LEU A 45 -15.28 -3.22 -29.52
CA LEU A 45 -16.21 -2.27 -28.92
C LEU A 45 -17.38 -2.99 -28.27
N ALA A 46 -18.05 -3.90 -28.98
CA ALA A 46 -19.19 -4.68 -28.47
C ALA A 46 -18.79 -5.43 -27.17
N ARG A 47 -17.62 -6.05 -27.14
CA ARG A 47 -17.09 -6.73 -25.96
C ARG A 47 -16.87 -5.79 -24.79
N ARG A 48 -16.29 -4.59 -25.00
CA ARG A 48 -16.10 -3.58 -23.96
C ARG A 48 -17.44 -3.09 -23.41
N VAL A 49 -18.38 -2.78 -24.28
CA VAL A 49 -19.73 -2.32 -23.89
C VAL A 49 -20.50 -3.45 -23.17
N GLY A 50 -20.41 -4.69 -23.64
CA GLY A 50 -21.00 -5.85 -22.98
C GLY A 50 -20.50 -6.02 -21.55
N ARG A 51 -19.18 -6.02 -21.34
CA ARG A 51 -18.54 -6.08 -20.00
C ARG A 51 -19.00 -4.93 -19.10
N PHE A 52 -19.04 -3.70 -19.63
CA PHE A 52 -19.47 -2.55 -18.85
C PHE A 52 -20.96 -2.66 -18.43
N ARG A 53 -21.82 -3.11 -19.34
CA ARG A 53 -23.24 -3.36 -19.04
C ARG A 53 -23.40 -4.45 -17.99
N ALA A 54 -22.72 -5.56 -18.14
CA ALA A 54 -22.70 -6.65 -17.16
C ALA A 54 -22.24 -6.19 -15.78
N TYR A 55 -21.17 -5.37 -15.73
CA TYR A 55 -20.69 -4.75 -14.50
C TYR A 55 -21.75 -3.88 -13.83
N LEU A 56 -22.44 -3.01 -14.59
CA LEU A 56 -23.48 -2.15 -14.02
C LEU A 56 -24.65 -2.97 -13.46
N GLN A 57 -25.11 -3.98 -14.18
CA GLN A 57 -26.19 -4.87 -13.75
C GLN A 57 -25.81 -5.67 -12.50
N ALA A 58 -24.60 -6.20 -12.44
CA ALA A 58 -24.10 -6.92 -11.28
C ALA A 58 -23.97 -6.01 -10.06
N ARG A 59 -23.43 -4.80 -10.24
CA ARG A 59 -23.35 -3.78 -9.19
C ARG A 59 -24.72 -3.42 -8.63
N ASP A 60 -25.70 -3.17 -9.51
CA ASP A 60 -27.04 -2.74 -9.10
C ASP A 60 -27.80 -3.85 -8.35
N ARG A 61 -27.53 -5.12 -8.65
CA ARG A 61 -28.15 -6.27 -7.99
C ARG A 61 -27.43 -6.75 -6.73
N GLN A 62 -26.11 -6.70 -6.72
CA GLN A 62 -25.27 -7.33 -5.69
C GLN A 62 -24.38 -6.33 -4.93
N GLY A 63 -24.52 -5.03 -5.21
CA GLY A 63 -23.77 -3.96 -4.58
C GLY A 63 -22.41 -3.69 -5.23
N GLU A 64 -21.73 -2.70 -4.69
CA GLU A 64 -20.46 -2.19 -5.19
C GLU A 64 -19.35 -3.26 -5.23
N TYR A 65 -18.50 -3.16 -6.24
CA TYR A 65 -17.29 -3.97 -6.33
C TYR A 65 -16.24 -3.54 -5.32
N PRO A 66 -15.41 -4.48 -4.85
CA PRO A 66 -14.28 -4.13 -3.98
C PRO A 66 -13.38 -3.08 -4.64
N TRP A 67 -13.02 -2.08 -3.88
CA TRP A 67 -12.07 -1.06 -4.30
C TRP A 67 -11.25 -0.56 -3.11
N ASP A 68 -10.09 0.04 -3.37
CA ASP A 68 -9.26 0.69 -2.36
C ASP A 68 -8.69 1.99 -2.93
N GLY A 69 -8.97 3.12 -2.27
CA GLY A 69 -8.49 4.44 -2.69
C GLY A 69 -6.97 4.60 -2.59
N ARG A 70 -6.29 3.69 -1.89
CA ARG A 70 -4.82 3.66 -1.77
C ARG A 70 -4.16 2.95 -2.94
N LEU A 71 -4.92 2.32 -3.84
CA LEU A 71 -4.37 1.61 -4.98
C LEU A 71 -3.55 2.55 -5.87
N ARG A 72 -2.30 2.17 -6.09
CA ARG A 72 -1.31 2.90 -6.90
C ARG A 72 -0.88 2.03 -8.08
N PRO A 73 -0.37 2.64 -9.18
CA PRO A 73 0.32 1.89 -10.22
C PRO A 73 1.51 1.13 -9.64
N LEU A 74 1.63 -0.15 -9.99
CA LEU A 74 2.74 -0.99 -9.51
C LEU A 74 3.96 -0.97 -10.44
N SER A 75 3.82 -0.42 -11.66
CA SER A 75 4.93 -0.37 -12.63
C SER A 75 6.20 0.29 -12.08
N PRO A 76 6.12 1.46 -11.39
CA PRO A 76 7.31 2.08 -10.82
C PRO A 76 7.99 1.18 -9.77
N LEU A 77 7.20 0.51 -8.92
CA LEU A 77 7.73 -0.41 -7.90
C LEU A 77 8.39 -1.64 -8.54
N ALA A 78 7.80 -2.17 -9.62
CA ALA A 78 8.39 -3.28 -10.35
C ALA A 78 9.72 -2.90 -11.01
N GLU A 79 9.84 -1.68 -11.51
CA GLU A 79 11.09 -1.14 -12.06
C GLU A 79 12.13 -0.93 -10.98
N GLU A 80 11.74 -0.37 -9.84
CA GLU A 80 12.63 -0.19 -8.69
C GLU A 80 13.13 -1.53 -8.15
N ALA A 81 12.26 -2.51 -7.98
CA ALA A 81 12.65 -3.86 -7.55
C ALA A 81 13.64 -4.51 -8.52
N ARG A 82 13.47 -4.33 -9.83
CA ARG A 82 14.44 -4.84 -10.82
C ARG A 82 15.79 -4.12 -10.76
N ARG A 83 15.79 -2.82 -10.49
CA ARG A 83 17.00 -1.99 -10.44
C ARG A 83 17.76 -2.16 -9.12
N ALA A 84 17.05 -2.05 -8.00
CA ALA A 84 17.63 -2.04 -6.66
C ALA A 84 17.72 -3.45 -6.03
N GLY A 85 16.92 -4.42 -6.53
CA GLY A 85 16.84 -5.77 -5.98
C GLY A 85 16.06 -5.89 -4.66
N TRP A 86 15.44 -4.80 -4.19
CA TRP A 86 14.67 -4.77 -2.95
C TRP A 86 13.59 -3.68 -3.00
N LEU A 87 12.60 -3.81 -2.12
CA LEU A 87 11.56 -2.81 -1.85
C LEU A 87 11.51 -2.51 -0.35
N THR A 88 11.14 -1.31 0.00
CA THR A 88 10.86 -0.92 1.40
C THR A 88 9.59 -1.61 1.91
N GLY A 89 9.40 -1.63 3.23
CA GLY A 89 8.19 -2.19 3.82
C GLY A 89 6.91 -1.45 3.38
N GLU A 90 6.95 -0.12 3.26
CA GLU A 90 5.82 0.69 2.78
C GLU A 90 5.46 0.37 1.32
N GLU A 91 6.47 0.16 0.48
CA GLU A 91 6.28 -0.27 -0.91
C GLU A 91 5.68 -1.68 -0.98
N LEU A 92 6.14 -2.61 -0.12
CA LEU A 92 5.56 -3.94 -0.01
C LEU A 92 4.10 -3.91 0.48
N VAL A 93 3.73 -2.98 1.38
CA VAL A 93 2.33 -2.76 1.76
C VAL A 93 1.50 -2.29 0.57
N THR A 94 2.05 -1.42 -0.28
CA THR A 94 1.37 -0.99 -1.51
C THR A 94 1.12 -2.18 -2.45
N VAL A 95 2.10 -3.06 -2.61
CA VAL A 95 1.95 -4.32 -3.37
C VAL A 95 0.88 -5.20 -2.74
N ARG A 96 0.92 -5.41 -1.42
CA ARG A 96 -0.08 -6.21 -0.68
C ARG A 96 -1.51 -5.70 -0.89
N ILE A 97 -1.74 -4.38 -0.84
CA ILE A 97 -3.04 -3.77 -1.08
C ILE A 97 -3.55 -4.14 -2.48
N ALA A 98 -2.70 -4.03 -3.49
CA ALA A 98 -3.06 -4.36 -4.87
C ALA A 98 -3.39 -5.85 -5.05
N LEU A 99 -2.59 -6.74 -4.48
CA LEU A 99 -2.81 -8.19 -4.55
C LEU A 99 -4.09 -8.61 -3.81
N LEU A 100 -4.34 -8.08 -2.62
CA LEU A 100 -5.57 -8.33 -1.87
C LEU A 100 -6.82 -7.85 -2.63
N LEU A 101 -6.72 -6.68 -3.27
CA LEU A 101 -7.81 -6.17 -4.09
C LEU A 101 -8.03 -7.05 -5.33
N ALA A 102 -6.97 -7.45 -6.01
CA ALA A 102 -7.03 -8.34 -7.16
C ALA A 102 -7.69 -9.69 -6.80
N LYS A 103 -7.31 -10.29 -5.66
CA LYS A 103 -7.92 -11.51 -5.12
C LYS A 103 -9.44 -11.33 -4.90
N ARG A 104 -9.84 -10.26 -4.21
CA ARG A 104 -11.25 -9.96 -3.94
C ARG A 104 -12.05 -9.71 -5.23
N LEU A 105 -11.47 -8.98 -6.18
CA LEU A 105 -12.07 -8.73 -7.49
C LEU A 105 -12.23 -10.02 -8.28
N ARG A 106 -11.20 -10.86 -8.33
CA ARG A 106 -11.28 -12.17 -9.00
C ARG A 106 -12.41 -13.02 -8.43
N GLN A 107 -12.49 -13.12 -7.11
CA GLN A 107 -13.55 -13.90 -6.45
C GLN A 107 -14.93 -13.34 -6.78
N ARG A 108 -15.12 -12.02 -6.68
CA ARG A 108 -16.40 -11.37 -7.00
C ARG A 108 -16.78 -11.58 -8.47
N LEU A 109 -15.85 -11.36 -9.40
CA LEU A 109 -16.08 -11.56 -10.83
C LEU A 109 -16.39 -13.02 -11.19
N ARG A 110 -15.84 -13.99 -10.48
CA ARG A 110 -16.18 -15.41 -10.67
C ARG A 110 -17.63 -15.69 -10.25
N THR A 111 -18.04 -15.19 -9.09
CA THR A 111 -19.42 -15.35 -8.60
C THR A 111 -20.40 -14.66 -9.52
N ASP A 112 -20.14 -13.41 -9.89
CA ASP A 112 -21.01 -12.65 -10.82
C ASP A 112 -21.03 -13.27 -12.21
N GLY A 113 -19.93 -13.88 -12.64
CA GLY A 113 -19.77 -14.58 -13.92
C GLY A 113 -20.67 -15.80 -14.11
N GLU A 114 -21.30 -16.30 -13.05
CA GLU A 114 -22.34 -17.34 -13.17
C GLU A 114 -23.59 -16.78 -13.85
N THR A 115 -23.91 -15.49 -13.61
CA THR A 115 -25.04 -14.79 -14.21
C THR A 115 -24.65 -13.99 -15.46
N TRP A 116 -23.43 -13.44 -15.48
CA TRP A 116 -22.91 -12.58 -16.55
C TRP A 116 -21.60 -13.16 -17.13
N PRO A 117 -21.69 -13.93 -18.24
CA PRO A 117 -20.51 -14.60 -18.84
C PRO A 117 -19.34 -13.66 -19.17
N GLU A 118 -19.62 -12.39 -19.51
CA GLU A 118 -18.61 -11.39 -19.84
C GLU A 118 -17.71 -11.07 -18.63
N LEU A 119 -18.22 -11.19 -17.41
CA LEU A 119 -17.46 -11.00 -16.16
C LEU A 119 -16.65 -12.25 -15.83
N LYS A 120 -17.13 -13.44 -16.17
CA LYS A 120 -16.38 -14.71 -16.01
C LYS A 120 -15.09 -14.70 -16.83
N ASP A 121 -15.17 -14.23 -18.07
CA ASP A 121 -13.98 -14.10 -18.91
C ASP A 121 -12.97 -13.08 -18.36
N LEU A 122 -13.48 -12.00 -17.77
CA LEU A 122 -12.61 -11.04 -17.08
C LEU A 122 -11.94 -11.68 -15.84
N ALA A 123 -12.67 -12.47 -15.06
CA ALA A 123 -12.11 -13.16 -13.89
C ALA A 123 -10.93 -14.09 -14.23
N ARG A 124 -10.96 -14.71 -15.42
CA ARG A 124 -9.89 -15.61 -15.91
C ARG A 124 -8.58 -14.88 -16.22
N THR A 125 -8.61 -13.56 -16.40
CA THR A 125 -7.39 -12.76 -16.63
C THR A 125 -6.61 -12.49 -15.34
N PHE A 126 -7.22 -12.71 -14.17
CA PHE A 126 -6.55 -12.55 -12.89
C PHE A 126 -5.81 -13.82 -12.52
N HIS A 127 -4.55 -13.66 -12.16
CA HIS A 127 -3.73 -14.73 -11.58
C HIS A 127 -4.19 -15.06 -10.16
N ASP A 128 -3.79 -16.22 -9.63
CA ASP A 128 -3.93 -16.56 -8.22
C ASP A 128 -2.75 -15.99 -7.43
N TRP A 129 -3.04 -15.16 -6.45
CA TRP A 129 -2.04 -14.46 -5.65
C TRP A 129 -2.06 -14.90 -4.18
N ASP A 130 -2.57 -16.10 -3.89
CA ASP A 130 -2.75 -16.54 -2.51
C ASP A 130 -1.41 -16.72 -1.77
N GLU A 131 -0.40 -17.26 -2.45
CA GLU A 131 0.94 -17.44 -1.90
C GLU A 131 1.65 -16.12 -1.64
N GLU A 132 1.59 -15.19 -2.60
CA GLU A 132 2.21 -13.88 -2.48
C GLU A 132 1.54 -13.02 -1.41
N VAL A 133 0.21 -13.08 -1.30
CA VAL A 133 -0.53 -12.42 -0.23
C VAL A 133 -0.10 -12.97 1.12
N ALA A 134 -0.05 -14.30 1.29
CA ALA A 134 0.38 -14.94 2.54
C ALA A 134 1.83 -14.56 2.90
N ALA A 135 2.73 -14.50 1.92
CA ALA A 135 4.11 -14.06 2.14
C ALA A 135 4.22 -12.62 2.66
N LEU A 136 3.24 -11.75 2.34
CA LEU A 136 3.21 -10.35 2.78
C LEU A 136 2.43 -10.13 4.10
N GLU A 137 1.82 -11.17 4.70
CA GLU A 137 1.16 -11.09 6.00
C GLU A 137 2.13 -10.88 7.17
N VAL A 138 3.43 -11.02 6.92
CA VAL A 138 4.49 -10.73 7.89
C VAL A 138 4.71 -9.23 8.16
N LEU A 139 3.99 -8.36 7.44
CA LEU A 139 4.07 -6.90 7.56
C LEU A 139 2.82 -6.34 8.25
N ASP A 140 3.01 -5.34 9.10
CA ASP A 140 1.92 -4.49 9.60
C ASP A 140 1.44 -3.48 8.55
N GLU A 141 0.54 -2.57 8.94
CA GLU A 141 0.00 -1.54 8.04
C GLU A 141 1.01 -0.44 7.71
N ASP A 142 2.02 -0.26 8.55
CA ASP A 142 3.12 0.71 8.38
C ASP A 142 4.32 0.11 7.62
N GLY A 143 4.23 -1.15 7.17
CA GLY A 143 5.32 -1.84 6.49
C GLY A 143 6.44 -2.33 7.41
N ARG A 144 6.17 -2.45 8.72
CA ARG A 144 7.12 -3.04 9.65
C ARG A 144 6.90 -4.53 9.75
N PHE A 145 8.00 -5.27 9.77
CA PHE A 145 7.91 -6.72 9.97
C PHE A 145 7.45 -7.06 11.38
N TYR A 146 6.49 -7.97 11.50
CA TYR A 146 6.13 -8.56 12.79
C TYR A 146 7.28 -9.42 13.35
N ASP A 147 7.27 -9.64 14.66
CA ASP A 147 8.30 -10.45 15.31
C ASP A 147 8.33 -11.91 14.84
N HIS A 148 7.19 -12.42 14.37
CA HIS A 148 7.09 -13.78 13.83
C HIS A 148 7.63 -13.92 12.40
N ALA A 149 7.94 -12.81 11.72
CA ALA A 149 8.48 -12.84 10.36
C ALA A 149 9.82 -13.59 10.28
N SER A 150 10.62 -13.56 11.36
CA SER A 150 11.88 -14.28 11.44
C SER A 150 12.24 -14.57 12.90
N PRO A 151 12.64 -15.81 13.24
CA PRO A 151 13.14 -16.14 14.58
C PRO A 151 14.32 -15.26 15.00
N GLU A 152 15.18 -14.91 14.07
CA GLU A 152 16.33 -14.04 14.30
C GLU A 152 15.88 -12.60 14.64
N LEU A 153 14.93 -12.04 13.90
CA LEU A 153 14.35 -10.73 14.18
C LEU A 153 13.73 -10.68 15.57
N LYS A 154 12.97 -11.69 15.94
CA LYS A 154 12.38 -11.83 17.29
C LYS A 154 13.46 -11.83 18.35
N ARG A 155 14.52 -12.62 18.17
CA ARG A 155 15.65 -12.71 19.10
C ARG A 155 16.35 -11.37 19.26
N ILE A 156 16.63 -10.66 18.15
CA ILE A 156 17.27 -9.34 18.16
C ILE A 156 16.41 -8.33 18.90
N ARG A 157 15.12 -8.26 18.61
CA ARG A 157 14.19 -7.32 19.28
C ARG A 157 14.05 -7.61 20.77
N GLN A 158 14.00 -8.87 21.17
CA GLN A 158 13.99 -9.27 22.58
C GLN A 158 15.29 -8.82 23.27
N LYS A 159 16.44 -9.04 22.64
CA LYS A 159 17.73 -8.58 23.17
C LYS A 159 17.79 -7.05 23.30
N GLN A 160 17.32 -6.31 22.29
CA GLN A 160 17.21 -4.85 22.36
C GLN A 160 16.32 -4.39 23.52
N PHE A 161 15.16 -5.04 23.71
CA PHE A 161 14.27 -4.73 24.81
C PHE A 161 14.95 -4.95 26.15
N THR A 162 15.59 -6.11 26.35
CA THR A 162 16.30 -6.46 27.59
C THR A 162 17.42 -5.45 27.90
N VAL A 163 18.23 -5.08 26.89
CA VAL A 163 19.30 -4.09 27.06
C VAL A 163 18.74 -2.72 27.40
N ARG A 164 17.68 -2.27 26.70
CA ARG A 164 17.03 -0.98 27.01
C ARG A 164 16.45 -0.94 28.43
N ASP A 165 15.85 -2.04 28.85
CA ASP A 165 15.28 -2.17 30.20
C ASP A 165 16.39 -2.17 31.27
N ALA A 166 17.49 -2.87 31.04
CA ALA A 166 18.65 -2.84 31.92
C ALA A 166 19.27 -1.41 32.04
N ILE A 167 19.37 -0.70 30.93
CA ILE A 167 19.81 0.69 30.92
C ILE A 167 18.87 1.57 31.76
N LYS A 168 17.54 1.46 31.55
CA LYS A 168 16.55 2.23 32.34
C LYS A 168 16.67 1.96 33.84
N ARG A 169 16.79 0.69 34.24
CA ARG A 169 16.96 0.31 35.64
C ARG A 169 18.23 0.91 36.23
N ARG A 170 19.34 0.87 35.47
CA ARG A 170 20.60 1.46 35.91
C ARG A 170 20.49 2.97 36.14
N TYR A 171 19.80 3.67 35.24
CA TYR A 171 19.55 5.10 35.43
C TYR A 171 18.63 5.40 36.61
N GLN A 172 17.59 4.58 36.82
CA GLN A 172 16.75 4.72 38.01
C GLN A 172 17.52 4.61 39.32
N GLN A 173 18.47 3.68 39.40
CA GLN A 173 19.38 3.57 40.54
C GLN A 173 20.25 4.83 40.72
N LEU A 174 20.80 5.36 39.63
CA LEU A 174 21.58 6.63 39.69
C LEU A 174 20.71 7.82 40.13
N PHE A 175 19.44 7.87 39.78
CA PHE A 175 18.55 8.94 40.23
C PHE A 175 18.15 8.82 41.71
N GLN A 176 18.30 7.66 42.29
CA GLN A 176 18.08 7.42 43.73
C GLN A 176 19.31 7.74 44.59
N ASP A 177 20.49 7.74 43.99
CA ASP A 177 21.73 8.14 44.69
C ASP A 177 21.73 9.66 44.92
N SER A 178 21.80 10.07 46.19
CA SER A 178 21.68 11.48 46.60
C SER A 178 22.78 12.38 46.03
N GLY A 179 24.00 11.85 45.87
CA GLY A 179 25.13 12.55 45.27
C GLY A 179 24.86 12.86 43.77
N THR A 180 24.55 11.85 43.03
CA THR A 180 24.27 11.96 41.59
C THR A 180 22.98 12.76 41.33
N ALA A 181 21.95 12.56 42.15
CA ALA A 181 20.66 13.23 41.99
C ALA A 181 20.75 14.76 42.15
N SER A 182 21.72 15.25 42.97
CA SER A 182 21.93 16.69 43.16
C SER A 182 22.56 17.38 41.94
N MET A 183 23.28 16.61 41.11
CA MET A 183 23.95 17.12 39.91
C MET A 183 23.04 17.18 38.69
N LEU A 184 21.89 16.54 38.75
CA LEU A 184 20.95 16.46 37.62
C LEU A 184 20.00 17.66 37.62
N GLN A 185 19.80 18.23 36.42
CA GLN A 185 18.78 19.27 36.20
C GLN A 185 17.37 18.66 36.28
N GLU A 186 17.18 17.49 35.69
CA GLU A 186 15.94 16.73 35.70
C GLU A 186 16.23 15.23 35.84
N ARG A 187 15.37 14.52 36.56
CA ARG A 187 15.45 13.05 36.70
C ARG A 187 14.78 12.33 35.56
N VAL A 188 15.10 12.75 34.33
CA VAL A 188 14.51 12.19 33.10
C VAL A 188 15.60 11.64 32.20
N LEU A 189 15.38 10.41 31.74
CA LEU A 189 16.21 9.79 30.73
C LEU A 189 15.65 10.11 29.35
N SER A 190 16.38 10.88 28.55
CA SER A 190 16.02 11.23 27.19
C SER A 190 16.83 10.42 26.17
N LEU A 191 16.27 10.23 24.97
CA LEU A 191 16.99 9.61 23.86
C LEU A 191 17.31 10.69 22.82
N ARG A 192 18.59 10.96 22.59
CA ARG A 192 19.06 11.91 21.57
C ARG A 192 20.07 11.23 20.65
N ASN A 193 19.79 11.28 19.35
CA ASN A 193 20.65 10.65 18.31
C ASN A 193 21.00 9.17 18.63
N GLY A 194 20.02 8.40 19.12
CA GLY A 194 20.20 6.99 19.46
C GLY A 194 20.96 6.72 20.78
N ARG A 195 21.33 7.77 21.53
CA ARG A 195 22.04 7.66 22.83
C ARG A 195 21.13 8.08 23.96
N PHE A 196 21.20 7.35 25.06
CA PHE A 196 20.54 7.76 26.30
C PHE A 196 21.33 8.91 26.94
N CYS A 197 20.64 10.01 27.27
CA CYS A 197 21.22 11.21 27.84
C CYS A 197 20.45 11.62 29.09
N VAL A 198 21.14 12.18 30.05
CA VAL A 198 20.60 12.89 31.22
C VAL A 198 21.04 14.34 31.17
N LEU A 199 20.19 15.24 31.66
CA LEU A 199 20.51 16.66 31.74
C LEU A 199 21.25 16.93 33.09
N VAL A 200 22.45 17.45 33.00
CA VAL A 200 23.29 17.84 34.18
C VAL A 200 23.16 19.35 34.38
N ARG A 201 23.13 19.79 35.60
CA ARG A 201 23.13 21.21 35.97
C ARG A 201 24.47 21.86 35.56
N MET A 202 24.41 23.09 35.09
CA MET A 202 25.63 23.82 34.65
C MET A 202 26.63 24.09 35.76
N ASP A 203 26.17 24.18 37.00
CA ASP A 203 26.98 24.37 38.19
C ASP A 203 27.59 23.07 38.75
N ALA A 204 27.24 21.95 38.18
CA ALA A 204 27.72 20.62 38.54
C ALA A 204 28.51 19.91 37.42
N ALA A 205 28.79 20.61 36.31
CA ALA A 205 29.50 20.07 35.15
C ALA A 205 31.01 20.31 35.22
#